data_d4c4b6d8f97a04a87ebc919a93e2b9f0
#
_entry.id   d4c4b6d8f97a04a87ebc919a93e2b9f0
#
_cell.length_a   1.000
_cell.length_b   1.000
_cell.length_c   1.000
_cell.angle_alpha   90.00
_cell.angle_beta   90.00
_cell.angle_gamma   90.00
#
_symmetry.space_group_name_H-M   'P 1'
#
loop_
_entity.id
_entity.type
_entity.pdbx_description
1 polymer ?
#
loop_
_entity_poly.entity_id
_entity_poly.type
_entity_poly.pdbx_seq_one_letter_code
_entity_poly.pdbx_strand_id
1 'polypeptide(L)'
;MLADDGVTPILMDLGSLAPAPTPITSRAQAIAVQEDAAEHCTMPYRAPELFDVQTDKTIDTKVDIWSVGCTIYACLTGKSPFEARSDETGGSLAMCVLNGDWRFPGDVTGKRGTAKQSTDEADISEGVKEVVRQCLQLEPNDRPDVDQLLLLVEETIAQLPHDEMS
;
A
#
# COMPACT_ATOMS: atom_id res chain seq x y z
N MET A 1 14.38 -8.69 -0.84
CA MET A 1 14.78 -10.12 -0.98
C MET A 1 14.76 -10.79 0.39
N LEU A 2 14.70 -12.12 0.43
CA LEU A 2 14.99 -12.86 1.65
C LEU A 2 16.46 -13.27 1.66
N ALA A 3 17.09 -13.36 2.85
CA ALA A 3 18.43 -13.93 3.03
C ALA A 3 18.43 -15.44 2.71
N ASP A 4 19.61 -16.06 2.77
CA ASP A 4 19.79 -17.50 2.50
C ASP A 4 19.03 -18.39 3.50
N ASP A 5 18.66 -17.87 4.66
CA ASP A 5 17.82 -18.54 5.66
C ASP A 5 16.32 -18.62 5.24
N GLY A 6 15.93 -17.94 4.18
CA GLY A 6 14.57 -17.90 3.67
C GLY A 6 13.57 -17.12 4.51
N VAL A 7 14.01 -16.49 5.59
CA VAL A 7 13.15 -15.79 6.58
C VAL A 7 13.53 -14.32 6.76
N THR A 8 14.84 -14.03 6.83
CA THR A 8 15.31 -12.67 7.12
C THR A 8 15.12 -11.75 5.91
N PRO A 9 14.34 -10.66 6.01
CA PRO A 9 14.18 -9.72 4.91
C PRO A 9 15.43 -8.86 4.74
N ILE A 10 15.85 -8.65 3.50
CA ILE A 10 16.96 -7.76 3.13
C ILE A 10 16.40 -6.62 2.29
N LEU A 11 16.52 -5.38 2.80
CA LEU A 11 16.22 -4.19 2.03
C LEU A 11 17.32 -3.96 1.00
N MET A 12 16.93 -3.73 -0.26
CA MET A 12 17.84 -3.61 -1.40
C MET A 12 17.45 -2.44 -2.28
N ASP A 13 18.35 -2.08 -3.19
CA ASP A 13 18.12 -1.07 -4.22
C ASP A 13 17.81 0.30 -3.65
N LEU A 14 18.77 0.85 -2.92
CA LEU A 14 18.66 2.17 -2.27
C LEU A 14 18.91 3.32 -3.25
N GLY A 15 19.00 3.07 -4.55
CA GLY A 15 19.26 4.07 -5.58
C GLY A 15 18.15 5.11 -5.76
N SER A 16 16.93 4.80 -5.31
CA SER A 16 15.75 5.67 -5.39
C SER A 16 15.43 6.40 -4.09
N LEU A 17 16.38 6.46 -3.14
CA LEU A 17 16.16 7.18 -1.88
C LEU A 17 16.06 8.68 -2.11
N ALA A 18 15.05 9.29 -1.52
CA ALA A 18 14.86 10.73 -1.50
C ALA A 18 14.89 11.27 -0.06
N PRO A 19 15.33 12.52 0.16
CA PRO A 19 15.24 13.14 1.47
C PRO A 19 13.77 13.32 1.91
N ALA A 20 13.49 13.03 3.19
CA ALA A 20 12.20 13.28 3.81
C ALA A 20 12.40 13.92 5.21
N PRO A 21 11.57 14.87 5.64
CA PRO A 21 10.48 15.49 4.88
C PRO A 21 10.97 16.49 3.80
N THR A 22 10.24 16.59 2.70
CA THR A 22 10.52 17.55 1.60
C THR A 22 9.38 18.58 1.51
N PRO A 23 9.56 19.81 2.01
CA PRO A 23 8.59 20.88 1.84
C PRO A 23 8.52 21.33 0.37
N ILE A 24 7.34 21.45 -0.18
CA ILE A 24 7.10 21.88 -1.56
C ILE A 24 6.77 23.37 -1.56
N THR A 25 7.76 24.21 -1.85
CA THR A 25 7.65 25.68 -1.76
C THR A 25 7.39 26.36 -3.10
N SER A 26 7.44 25.62 -4.20
CA SER A 26 7.21 26.19 -5.54
C SER A 26 6.62 25.16 -6.49
N ARG A 27 5.95 25.67 -7.56
CA ARG A 27 5.42 24.82 -8.62
C ARG A 27 6.51 24.04 -9.36
N ALA A 28 7.68 24.66 -9.55
CA ALA A 28 8.81 23.97 -10.19
C ALA A 28 9.29 22.76 -9.37
N GLN A 29 9.37 22.92 -8.05
CA GLN A 29 9.71 21.83 -7.13
C GLN A 29 8.64 20.74 -7.13
N ALA A 30 7.35 21.13 -7.12
CA ALA A 30 6.25 20.18 -7.20
C ALA A 30 6.35 19.29 -8.45
N ILE A 31 6.60 19.90 -9.61
CA ILE A 31 6.77 19.19 -10.88
C ILE A 31 8.00 18.25 -10.81
N ALA A 32 9.13 18.74 -10.31
CA ALA A 32 10.34 17.93 -10.20
C ALA A 32 10.14 16.68 -9.32
N VAL A 33 9.49 16.83 -8.17
CA VAL A 33 9.17 15.68 -7.28
C VAL A 33 8.20 14.73 -7.93
N GLN A 34 7.21 15.24 -8.68
CA GLN A 34 6.24 14.40 -9.39
C GLN A 34 6.90 13.60 -10.53
N GLU A 35 7.81 14.22 -11.29
CA GLU A 35 8.57 13.58 -12.36
C GLU A 35 9.52 12.52 -11.80
N ASP A 36 10.24 12.84 -10.72
CA ASP A 36 11.12 11.91 -10.01
C ASP A 36 10.34 10.68 -9.50
N ALA A 37 9.18 10.91 -8.88
CA ALA A 37 8.31 9.82 -8.45
C ALA A 37 7.76 9.01 -9.64
N ALA A 38 7.54 9.64 -10.80
CA ALA A 38 7.10 8.93 -12.00
C ALA A 38 8.19 8.03 -12.59
N GLU A 39 9.44 8.39 -12.44
CA GLU A 39 10.60 7.63 -12.91
C GLU A 39 10.97 6.49 -11.94
N HIS A 40 10.93 6.75 -10.62
CA HIS A 40 11.48 5.84 -9.62
C HIS A 40 10.44 5.02 -8.84
N CYS A 41 9.15 5.41 -8.86
CA CYS A 41 8.11 4.66 -8.17
C CYS A 41 7.22 3.88 -9.13
N THR A 42 7.09 2.58 -8.93
CA THR A 42 6.17 1.73 -9.69
C THR A 42 4.72 2.16 -9.44
N MET A 43 4.00 2.52 -10.50
CA MET A 43 2.68 3.16 -10.42
C MET A 43 1.68 2.48 -9.47
N PRO A 44 1.50 1.14 -9.47
CA PRO A 44 0.55 0.45 -8.57
C PRO A 44 0.85 0.59 -7.08
N TYR A 45 2.05 1.01 -6.72
CA TYR A 45 2.53 1.16 -5.33
C TYR A 45 2.76 2.61 -4.94
N ARG A 46 2.66 3.55 -5.92
CA ARG A 46 2.90 4.98 -5.72
C ARG A 46 1.75 5.60 -4.93
N ALA A 47 2.09 6.37 -3.89
CA ALA A 47 1.13 7.09 -3.08
C ALA A 47 0.39 8.18 -3.87
N PRO A 48 -0.92 8.43 -3.60
CA PRO A 48 -1.75 9.34 -4.39
C PRO A 48 -1.21 10.77 -4.44
N GLU A 49 -0.61 11.27 -3.38
CA GLU A 49 0.00 12.61 -3.31
C GLU A 49 1.20 12.81 -4.24
N LEU A 50 1.77 11.72 -4.78
CA LEU A 50 2.85 11.76 -5.75
C LEU A 50 2.36 11.81 -7.22
N PHE A 51 1.05 11.70 -7.47
CA PHE A 51 0.47 11.83 -8.80
C PHE A 51 0.17 13.29 -9.17
N ASP A 52 -0.13 14.13 -8.16
CA ASP A 52 -0.37 15.55 -8.32
C ASP A 52 0.17 16.29 -7.08
N VAL A 53 1.48 16.55 -7.11
CA VAL A 53 2.19 17.18 -6.00
C VAL A 53 1.77 18.65 -5.86
N GLN A 54 1.18 18.99 -4.71
CA GLN A 54 0.68 20.33 -4.44
C GLN A 54 1.74 21.20 -3.79
N THR A 55 1.74 22.49 -4.12
CA THR A 55 2.54 23.51 -3.40
C THR A 55 2.01 23.70 -1.99
N ASP A 56 2.86 24.17 -1.09
CA ASP A 56 2.55 24.38 0.34
C ASP A 56 2.19 23.10 1.11
N LYS A 57 2.52 21.94 0.54
CA LYS A 57 2.47 20.65 1.20
C LYS A 57 3.88 20.13 1.48
N THR A 58 3.97 19.10 2.29
CA THR A 58 5.22 18.39 2.59
C THR A 58 5.06 16.95 2.18
N ILE A 59 5.99 16.44 1.38
CA ILE A 59 6.12 15.01 1.11
C ILE A 59 7.01 14.42 2.20
N ASP A 60 6.54 13.40 2.89
CA ASP A 60 7.25 12.76 3.99
C ASP A 60 7.27 11.22 3.85
N THR A 61 7.71 10.53 4.89
CA THR A 61 7.82 9.07 4.92
C THR A 61 6.48 8.33 4.83
N LYS A 62 5.34 9.03 4.88
CA LYS A 62 4.00 8.43 4.73
C LYS A 62 3.77 7.85 3.32
N VAL A 63 4.55 8.27 2.32
CA VAL A 63 4.54 7.66 0.99
C VAL A 63 5.05 6.21 1.04
N ASP A 64 6.03 5.92 1.90
CA ASP A 64 6.54 4.57 2.09
C ASP A 64 5.53 3.68 2.84
N ILE A 65 4.81 4.24 3.81
CA ILE A 65 3.74 3.53 4.53
C ILE A 65 2.65 3.06 3.54
N TRP A 66 2.25 3.92 2.59
CA TRP A 66 1.33 3.53 1.51
C TRP A 66 1.89 2.36 0.69
N SER A 67 3.15 2.47 0.26
CA SER A 67 3.81 1.42 -0.54
C SER A 67 3.92 0.09 0.22
N VAL A 68 4.16 0.14 1.54
CA VAL A 68 4.13 -1.04 2.43
C VAL A 68 2.75 -1.67 2.44
N GLY A 69 1.68 -0.87 2.58
CA GLY A 69 0.30 -1.36 2.54
C GLY A 69 -0.02 -2.08 1.22
N CYS A 70 0.38 -1.49 0.08
CA CYS A 70 0.24 -2.12 -1.24
C CYS A 70 1.03 -3.44 -1.32
N THR A 71 2.23 -3.48 -0.73
CA THR A 71 3.10 -4.67 -0.75
C THR A 71 2.52 -5.78 0.10
N ILE A 72 2.05 -5.50 1.31
CA ILE A 72 1.39 -6.49 2.17
C ILE A 72 0.17 -7.07 1.43
N TYR A 73 -0.68 -6.22 0.87
CA TYR A 73 -1.83 -6.67 0.09
C TYR A 73 -1.40 -7.60 -1.06
N ALA A 74 -0.36 -7.20 -1.82
CA ALA A 74 0.13 -8.00 -2.95
C ALA A 74 0.72 -9.35 -2.52
N CYS A 75 1.39 -9.43 -1.35
CA CYS A 75 1.86 -10.70 -0.79
C CYS A 75 0.70 -11.65 -0.45
N LEU A 76 -0.45 -11.11 -0.02
CA LEU A 76 -1.62 -11.89 0.36
C LEU A 76 -2.47 -12.33 -0.83
N THR A 77 -2.52 -11.53 -1.90
CA THR A 77 -3.50 -11.70 -3.00
C THR A 77 -2.86 -11.91 -4.37
N GLY A 78 -1.53 -11.74 -4.48
CA GLY A 78 -0.77 -11.91 -5.72
C GLY A 78 -0.73 -10.69 -6.65
N LYS A 79 -1.48 -9.61 -6.35
CA LYS A 79 -1.47 -8.33 -7.10
C LYS A 79 -1.57 -7.16 -6.14
N SER A 80 -1.16 -5.96 -6.57
CA SER A 80 -1.44 -4.74 -5.80
C SER A 80 -2.95 -4.49 -5.70
N PRO A 81 -3.44 -3.78 -4.66
CA PRO A 81 -4.88 -3.53 -4.47
C PRO A 81 -5.50 -2.78 -5.66
N PHE A 82 -4.75 -1.86 -6.26
CA PHE A 82 -5.23 -1.01 -7.35
C PHE A 82 -5.15 -1.70 -8.71
N GLU A 83 -4.17 -2.60 -8.96
CA GLU A 83 -4.17 -3.48 -10.13
C GLU A 83 -5.36 -4.44 -10.09
N ALA A 84 -5.58 -5.09 -8.95
CA ALA A 84 -6.73 -5.98 -8.77
C ALA A 84 -8.04 -5.24 -9.06
N ARG A 85 -8.18 -4.01 -8.56
CA ARG A 85 -9.38 -3.19 -8.77
C ARG A 85 -9.54 -2.71 -10.20
N SER A 86 -8.44 -2.26 -10.83
CA SER A 86 -8.41 -1.85 -12.25
C SER A 86 -8.82 -3.00 -13.17
N ASP A 87 -8.28 -4.21 -12.94
CA ASP A 87 -8.64 -5.40 -13.70
C ASP A 87 -10.13 -5.78 -13.53
N GLU A 88 -10.65 -5.67 -12.31
CA GLU A 88 -12.04 -5.99 -12.01
C GLU A 88 -13.03 -5.03 -12.68
N THR A 89 -12.71 -3.74 -12.68
CA THR A 89 -13.62 -2.69 -13.18
C THR A 89 -13.39 -2.32 -14.63
N GLY A 90 -12.22 -2.67 -15.19
CA GLY A 90 -11.75 -2.16 -16.48
C GLY A 90 -11.39 -0.67 -16.43
N GLY A 91 -11.25 -0.10 -15.23
CA GLY A 91 -10.95 1.31 -15.00
C GLY A 91 -9.47 1.65 -15.09
N SER A 92 -9.16 2.94 -15.01
CA SER A 92 -7.78 3.43 -14.97
C SER A 92 -7.13 3.13 -13.61
N LEU A 93 -5.96 2.50 -13.62
CA LEU A 93 -5.14 2.25 -12.43
C LEU A 93 -4.89 3.54 -11.63
N ALA A 94 -4.49 4.62 -12.32
CA ALA A 94 -4.26 5.91 -11.66
C ALA A 94 -5.51 6.45 -10.96
N MET A 95 -6.69 6.28 -11.56
CA MET A 95 -7.95 6.68 -10.95
C MET A 95 -8.31 5.83 -9.74
N CYS A 96 -8.02 4.53 -9.77
CA CYS A 96 -8.20 3.67 -8.59
C CYS A 96 -7.32 4.16 -7.43
N VAL A 97 -6.05 4.49 -7.68
CA VAL A 97 -5.13 5.04 -6.66
C VAL A 97 -5.64 6.37 -6.11
N LEU A 98 -5.93 7.33 -6.99
CA LEU A 98 -6.34 8.70 -6.61
C LEU A 98 -7.66 8.73 -5.83
N ASN A 99 -8.56 7.78 -6.08
CA ASN A 99 -9.83 7.67 -5.38
C ASN A 99 -9.78 6.73 -4.16
N GLY A 100 -8.65 6.06 -3.92
CA GLY A 100 -8.56 5.01 -2.90
C GLY A 100 -9.55 3.87 -3.16
N ASP A 101 -9.84 3.58 -4.44
CA ASP A 101 -10.80 2.54 -4.81
C ASP A 101 -10.08 1.18 -4.88
N TRP A 102 -10.17 0.47 -3.77
CA TRP A 102 -9.65 -0.89 -3.61
C TRP A 102 -10.49 -1.67 -2.60
N ARG A 103 -10.36 -3.00 -2.58
CA ARG A 103 -11.02 -3.87 -1.61
C ARG A 103 -10.30 -5.20 -1.49
N PHE A 104 -10.49 -5.90 -0.40
CA PHE A 104 -10.06 -7.30 -0.32
C PHE A 104 -10.97 -8.20 -1.17
N PRO A 105 -10.43 -9.32 -1.70
CA PRO A 105 -11.25 -10.39 -2.24
C PRO A 105 -12.27 -10.84 -1.19
N GLY A 106 -13.53 -11.00 -1.61
CA GLY A 106 -14.62 -11.41 -0.70
C GLY A 106 -15.30 -10.26 0.07
N ASP A 107 -14.76 -9.06 0.13
CA ASP A 107 -15.45 -7.88 0.69
C ASP A 107 -16.56 -7.43 -0.28
N VAL A 108 -17.77 -7.94 -0.07
CA VAL A 108 -18.92 -7.61 -0.93
C VAL A 108 -19.63 -6.38 -0.41
N THR A 109 -19.41 -5.21 -1.04
CA THR A 109 -20.33 -4.09 -0.90
C THR A 109 -21.55 -4.31 -1.77
N GLY A 110 -22.61 -4.72 -1.14
CA GLY A 110 -24.03 -4.65 -1.55
C GLY A 110 -24.35 -4.68 -3.04
N LYS A 111 -24.53 -5.89 -3.63
CA LYS A 111 -25.70 -6.31 -4.42
C LYS A 111 -25.53 -7.79 -4.76
N ARG A 112 -26.61 -8.55 -4.47
CA ARG A 112 -26.75 -9.97 -4.77
C ARG A 112 -26.45 -10.22 -6.26
N GLY A 113 -25.27 -10.73 -6.57
CA GLY A 113 -24.91 -11.31 -7.85
C GLY A 113 -24.05 -12.54 -7.56
N THR A 114 -24.47 -13.69 -8.04
CA THR A 114 -23.87 -15.01 -7.89
C THR A 114 -22.43 -15.01 -8.40
N ALA A 115 -21.48 -14.62 -7.56
CA ALA A 115 -20.07 -14.95 -7.77
C ALA A 115 -19.84 -16.34 -7.20
N LYS A 116 -19.37 -17.27 -8.03
CA LYS A 116 -18.85 -18.57 -7.59
C LYS A 116 -17.70 -18.27 -6.60
N GLN A 117 -17.89 -18.66 -5.34
CA GLN A 117 -16.81 -18.80 -4.38
C GLN A 117 -15.78 -19.77 -4.97
N SER A 118 -14.59 -19.28 -5.29
CA SER A 118 -13.42 -20.12 -5.45
C SER A 118 -13.02 -20.58 -4.05
N THR A 119 -13.05 -21.89 -3.83
CA THR A 119 -12.93 -22.57 -2.53
C THR A 119 -11.50 -22.67 -1.99
N ASP A 120 -10.56 -21.82 -2.43
CA ASP A 120 -9.14 -21.86 -2.08
C ASP A 120 -8.54 -20.50 -1.67
N GLU A 121 -9.34 -19.49 -1.35
CA GLU A 121 -8.83 -18.26 -0.75
C GLU A 121 -8.67 -18.47 0.76
N ALA A 122 -7.42 -18.51 1.21
CA ALA A 122 -7.10 -18.47 2.63
C ALA A 122 -7.80 -17.26 3.27
N ASP A 123 -8.54 -17.48 4.35
CA ASP A 123 -9.27 -16.41 5.04
C ASP A 123 -8.25 -15.44 5.68
N ILE A 124 -8.04 -14.29 5.05
CA ILE A 124 -7.12 -13.26 5.54
C ILE A 124 -7.67 -12.74 6.86
N SER A 125 -6.89 -12.85 7.94
CA SER A 125 -7.32 -12.41 9.26
C SER A 125 -7.69 -10.92 9.27
N GLU A 126 -8.71 -10.56 10.03
CA GLU A 126 -9.19 -9.17 10.09
C GLU A 126 -8.12 -8.21 10.64
N GLY A 127 -7.25 -8.67 11.53
CA GLY A 127 -6.11 -7.90 12.02
C GLY A 127 -5.15 -7.51 10.87
N VAL A 128 -4.83 -8.45 9.98
CA VAL A 128 -3.97 -8.16 8.81
C VAL A 128 -4.66 -7.23 7.83
N LYS A 129 -5.98 -7.40 7.61
CA LYS A 129 -6.76 -6.46 6.79
C LYS A 129 -6.74 -5.05 7.36
N GLU A 130 -6.81 -4.92 8.68
CA GLU A 130 -6.76 -3.61 9.35
C GLU A 130 -5.40 -2.94 9.18
N VAL A 131 -4.28 -3.66 9.29
CA VAL A 131 -2.93 -3.14 8.99
C VAL A 131 -2.90 -2.51 7.59
N VAL A 132 -3.40 -3.22 6.58
CA VAL A 132 -3.46 -2.70 5.21
C VAL A 132 -4.36 -1.47 5.10
N ARG A 133 -5.55 -1.47 5.73
CA ARG A 133 -6.47 -0.32 5.71
C ARG A 133 -5.85 0.94 6.31
N GLN A 134 -5.10 0.79 7.40
CA GLN A 134 -4.40 1.91 8.04
C GLN A 134 -3.29 2.47 7.14
N CYS A 135 -2.56 1.61 6.45
CA CYS A 135 -1.53 2.05 5.50
C CYS A 135 -2.12 2.76 4.28
N LEU A 136 -3.29 2.34 3.79
CA LEU A 136 -3.90 2.81 2.55
C LEU A 136 -4.95 3.92 2.77
N GLN A 137 -4.76 4.76 3.79
CA GLN A 137 -5.54 5.99 3.95
C GLN A 137 -5.13 7.02 2.90
N LEU A 138 -6.12 7.66 2.24
CA LEU A 138 -5.86 8.64 1.18
C LEU A 138 -5.06 9.83 1.69
N GLU A 139 -5.47 10.39 2.83
CA GLU A 139 -4.76 11.50 3.46
C GLU A 139 -3.50 10.97 4.17
N PRO A 140 -2.30 11.49 3.85
CA PRO A 140 -1.05 11.03 4.46
C PRO A 140 -1.05 11.11 5.99
N ASN A 141 -1.67 12.15 6.55
CA ASN A 141 -1.73 12.35 8.00
C ASN A 141 -2.59 11.31 8.75
N ASP A 142 -3.48 10.62 8.04
CA ASP A 142 -4.32 9.58 8.61
C ASP A 142 -3.60 8.22 8.62
N ARG A 143 -2.48 8.09 7.92
CA ARG A 143 -1.63 6.90 7.95
C ARG A 143 -0.79 6.86 9.22
N PRO A 144 -0.51 5.68 9.79
CA PRO A 144 0.44 5.55 10.90
C PRO A 144 1.85 6.01 10.49
N ASP A 145 2.67 6.41 11.44
CA ASP A 145 4.11 6.44 11.24
C ASP A 145 4.73 5.04 11.39
N VAL A 146 6.03 4.92 11.17
CA VAL A 146 6.74 3.63 11.22
C VAL A 146 6.62 2.97 12.60
N ASP A 147 6.72 3.74 13.67
CA ASP A 147 6.66 3.19 15.04
C ASP A 147 5.25 2.71 15.38
N GLN A 148 4.23 3.49 14.98
CA GLN A 148 2.82 3.12 15.14
C GLN A 148 2.47 1.88 14.31
N LEU A 149 2.96 1.80 13.06
CA LEU A 149 2.75 0.65 12.19
C LEU A 149 3.40 -0.60 12.77
N LEU A 150 4.63 -0.49 13.30
CA LEU A 150 5.34 -1.61 13.93
C LEU A 150 4.55 -2.17 15.10
N LEU A 151 4.05 -1.30 16.00
CA LEU A 151 3.22 -1.73 17.13
C LEU A 151 1.95 -2.45 16.67
N LEU A 152 1.26 -1.90 15.65
CA LEU A 152 0.05 -2.51 15.09
C LEU A 152 0.33 -3.90 14.51
N VAL A 153 1.45 -4.06 13.81
CA VAL A 153 1.86 -5.35 13.25
C VAL A 153 2.22 -6.35 14.36
N GLU A 154 2.98 -5.95 15.39
CA GLU A 154 3.33 -6.80 16.54
C GLU A 154 2.07 -7.28 17.27
N GLU A 155 1.13 -6.40 17.55
CA GLU A 155 -0.16 -6.75 18.17
C GLU A 155 -0.96 -7.71 17.28
N THR A 156 -0.96 -7.50 15.97
CA THR A 156 -1.65 -8.37 15.02
C THR A 156 -1.04 -9.77 15.02
N ILE A 157 0.29 -9.88 14.95
CA ILE A 157 1.00 -11.16 14.99
C ILE A 157 0.73 -11.91 16.28
N ALA A 158 0.71 -11.22 17.43
CA ALA A 158 0.43 -11.82 18.72
C ALA A 158 -0.99 -12.41 18.85
N GLN A 159 -1.92 -11.97 18.00
CA GLN A 159 -3.31 -12.44 17.96
C GLN A 159 -3.55 -13.57 16.95
N LEU A 160 -2.57 -13.84 16.07
CA LEU A 160 -2.70 -14.94 15.10
C LEU A 160 -2.62 -16.30 15.81
N PRO A 161 -3.44 -17.29 15.37
CA PRO A 161 -3.36 -18.64 15.94
C PRO A 161 -1.98 -19.24 15.67
N HIS A 162 -1.40 -19.85 16.68
CA HIS A 162 -0.05 -20.46 16.64
C HIS A 162 0.08 -21.66 15.66
N ASP A 163 -1.01 -22.18 15.13
CA ASP A 163 -1.01 -23.38 14.28
C ASP A 163 -0.57 -23.12 12.82
N GLU A 164 -0.39 -21.87 12.41
CA GLU A 164 0.01 -21.53 11.02
C GLU A 164 1.53 -21.28 10.86
N MET A 165 2.32 -21.45 11.93
CA MET A 165 3.77 -21.18 11.90
C MET A 165 4.64 -22.44 11.88
N SER A 166 4.15 -23.59 11.38
CA SER A 166 4.93 -24.83 11.29
C SER A 166 5.22 -25.21 9.84
#